data_6b4147aec8af330742a9a04dd8d4b64e
#
_entry.id   6b4147aec8af330742a9a04dd8d4b64e
#
_cell.length_a   1.000
_cell.length_b   1.000
_cell.length_c   1.000
_cell.angle_alpha   90.00
_cell.angle_beta   90.00
_cell.angle_gamma   90.00
#
_symmetry.space_group_name_H-M   'P 1'
#
loop_
_entity.id
_entity.type
_entity.pdbx_description
1 polymer ?
#
loop_
_entity_poly.entity_id
_entity_poly.type
_entity_poly.pdbx_seq_one_letter_code
_entity_poly.pdbx_strand_id
1 'polypeptide(L)'
;KSTQIKTGEYQVTKNDSILKLMDKLSKGEVYYRSVRFKEGITFYELIKELSKLEGIVNDLGSNPILLIKELTGSKYSTLEGIFSADTFFYKKGDSISDLLIRAYEQQEKELNVLWKNRMLGLPYKSIEQALTMASIIEKEGIEKKRIAGVFINRLNTKMRLQSDPTVIYSLGNNFDGNIKKNDLAFKHPYNTYVIKGLPPGPISLVTLDSIKAALQPELSNYFYFVSRGDGTHQFSATLEEHNQAVRQYQLLK
;
A
#
# COMPACT_ATOMS: atom_id res chain seq x y z
N LYS A 1 -12.47 -34.94 35.27
CA LYS A 1 -11.40 -34.06 34.77
C LYS A 1 -11.97 -32.64 34.76
N SER A 2 -11.35 -31.69 35.47
CA SER A 2 -11.75 -30.28 35.42
C SER A 2 -11.51 -29.75 34.00
N THR A 3 -12.56 -29.37 33.32
CA THR A 3 -12.46 -28.75 32.00
C THR A 3 -12.04 -27.30 32.22
N GLN A 4 -10.81 -26.95 31.85
CA GLN A 4 -10.30 -25.60 31.99
C GLN A 4 -10.92 -24.74 30.89
N ILE A 5 -11.73 -23.76 31.26
CA ILE A 5 -12.34 -22.79 30.33
C ILE A 5 -11.26 -21.79 29.96
N LYS A 6 -11.06 -21.60 28.64
CA LYS A 6 -10.13 -20.59 28.13
C LYS A 6 -10.84 -19.24 28.04
N THR A 7 -10.15 -18.18 28.45
CA THR A 7 -10.65 -16.80 28.36
C THR A 7 -10.78 -16.37 26.92
N GLY A 8 -11.88 -15.71 26.57
CA GLY A 8 -12.13 -15.20 25.22
C GLY A 8 -13.59 -14.86 24.99
N GLU A 9 -13.88 -14.31 23.83
CA GLU A 9 -15.23 -14.11 23.32
C GLU A 9 -15.61 -15.31 22.45
N TYR A 10 -16.82 -15.84 22.64
CA TYR A 10 -17.28 -17.03 21.94
C TYR A 10 -18.58 -16.76 21.21
N GLN A 11 -18.66 -17.19 19.96
CA GLN A 11 -19.89 -17.08 19.20
C GLN A 11 -20.83 -18.23 19.57
N VAL A 12 -22.01 -17.87 20.11
CA VAL A 12 -23.09 -18.80 20.40
C VAL A 12 -24.17 -18.66 19.33
N THR A 13 -24.52 -19.76 18.70
CA THR A 13 -25.58 -19.82 17.68
C THR A 13 -26.80 -20.55 18.22
N LYS A 14 -27.98 -20.36 17.59
CA LYS A 14 -29.22 -21.04 17.97
C LYS A 14 -29.12 -22.59 17.93
N ASN A 15 -28.15 -23.13 17.19
CA ASN A 15 -27.94 -24.56 17.01
C ASN A 15 -26.86 -25.13 17.95
N ASP A 16 -26.32 -24.32 18.87
CA ASP A 16 -25.31 -24.81 19.83
C ASP A 16 -26.00 -25.41 21.07
N SER A 17 -25.81 -26.69 21.27
CA SER A 17 -26.19 -27.34 22.55
C SER A 17 -25.22 -26.94 23.67
N ILE A 18 -25.65 -27.12 24.94
CA ILE A 18 -24.80 -26.88 26.11
C ILE A 18 -23.46 -27.64 25.99
N LEU A 19 -23.51 -28.91 25.58
CA LEU A 19 -22.32 -29.75 25.43
C LEU A 19 -21.38 -29.19 24.36
N LYS A 20 -21.91 -28.71 23.24
CA LYS A 20 -21.12 -28.07 22.15
C LYS A 20 -20.51 -26.76 22.62
N LEU A 21 -21.23 -25.97 23.42
CA LEU A 21 -20.69 -24.74 24.01
C LEU A 21 -19.54 -25.05 24.98
N MET A 22 -19.70 -26.07 25.85
CA MET A 22 -18.64 -26.51 26.77
C MET A 22 -17.40 -26.99 26.00
N ASP A 23 -17.59 -27.68 24.87
CA ASP A 23 -16.48 -28.11 24.01
C ASP A 23 -15.75 -26.91 23.40
N LYS A 24 -16.47 -25.94 22.83
CA LYS A 24 -15.88 -24.68 22.34
C LYS A 24 -15.05 -23.96 23.40
N LEU A 25 -15.61 -23.81 24.61
CA LEU A 25 -14.94 -23.15 25.73
C LEU A 25 -13.66 -23.90 26.17
N SER A 26 -13.71 -25.22 26.20
CA SER A 26 -12.56 -26.05 26.59
C SER A 26 -11.46 -26.07 25.52
N LYS A 27 -11.83 -26.09 24.26
CA LYS A 27 -10.90 -26.02 23.13
C LYS A 27 -10.33 -24.61 22.93
N GLY A 28 -11.02 -23.58 23.40
CA GLY A 28 -10.67 -22.17 23.17
C GLY A 28 -10.95 -21.73 21.75
N GLU A 29 -12.07 -22.17 21.19
CA GLU A 29 -12.53 -21.73 19.85
C GLU A 29 -13.11 -20.32 19.95
N VAL A 30 -12.23 -19.34 20.25
CA VAL A 30 -12.59 -17.93 20.38
C VAL A 30 -13.08 -17.34 19.06
N TYR A 31 -13.94 -16.33 19.15
CA TYR A 31 -14.44 -15.62 18.00
C TYR A 31 -13.38 -14.65 17.46
N TYR A 32 -13.05 -14.80 16.18
CA TYR A 32 -12.15 -13.88 15.48
C TYR A 32 -12.96 -12.93 14.59
N ARG A 33 -12.60 -11.68 14.63
CA ARG A 33 -12.98 -10.65 13.66
C ARG A 33 -11.92 -10.53 12.60
N SER A 34 -12.26 -9.93 11.48
CA SER A 34 -11.28 -9.62 10.43
C SER A 34 -11.28 -8.13 10.12
N VAL A 35 -10.12 -7.62 9.76
CA VAL A 35 -9.93 -6.28 9.21
C VAL A 35 -9.08 -6.36 7.94
N ARG A 36 -9.50 -5.66 6.90
CA ARG A 36 -8.71 -5.53 5.68
C ARG A 36 -7.90 -4.25 5.72
N PHE A 37 -6.58 -4.38 5.63
CA PHE A 37 -5.69 -3.27 5.34
C PHE A 37 -5.78 -3.01 3.85
N LYS A 38 -6.47 -1.92 3.48
CA LYS A 38 -6.75 -1.60 2.09
C LYS A 38 -5.49 -1.12 1.39
N GLU A 39 -5.32 -1.57 0.17
CA GLU A 39 -4.31 -1.04 -0.74
C GLU A 39 -4.58 0.44 -1.08
N GLY A 40 -3.53 1.18 -1.33
CA GLY A 40 -3.62 2.57 -1.77
C GLY A 40 -4.00 3.60 -0.69
N ILE A 41 -4.29 3.18 0.56
CA ILE A 41 -4.47 4.12 1.67
C ILE A 41 -3.13 4.50 2.29
N THR A 42 -3.07 5.64 2.95
CA THR A 42 -1.91 6.10 3.72
C THR A 42 -1.84 5.42 5.09
N PHE A 43 -0.68 5.46 5.75
CA PHE A 43 -0.52 5.00 7.13
C PHE A 43 -1.47 5.73 8.10
N TYR A 44 -1.65 7.04 7.90
CA TYR A 44 -2.57 7.82 8.73
C TYR A 44 -4.02 7.33 8.60
N GLU A 45 -4.47 7.07 7.37
CA GLU A 45 -5.81 6.52 7.11
C GLU A 45 -5.97 5.12 7.71
N LEU A 46 -4.93 4.27 7.62
CA LEU A 46 -4.92 2.96 8.25
C LEU A 46 -5.13 3.07 9.76
N ILE A 47 -4.35 3.90 10.46
CA ILE A 47 -4.49 4.10 11.91
C ILE A 47 -5.90 4.59 12.26
N LYS A 48 -6.46 5.50 11.46
CA LYS A 48 -7.82 6.01 11.65
C LYS A 48 -8.89 4.92 11.47
N GLU A 49 -8.70 3.98 10.54
CA GLU A 49 -9.58 2.83 10.37
C GLU A 49 -9.44 1.84 11.53
N LEU A 50 -8.21 1.51 11.93
CA LEU A 50 -7.95 0.57 13.03
C LEU A 50 -8.51 1.07 14.38
N SER A 51 -8.43 2.36 14.64
CA SER A 51 -8.95 2.97 15.87
C SER A 51 -10.48 2.88 16.03
N LYS A 52 -11.21 2.52 14.97
CA LYS A 52 -12.67 2.37 14.98
C LYS A 52 -13.12 0.91 15.16
N LEU A 53 -12.19 -0.05 15.18
CA LEU A 53 -12.51 -1.46 15.25
C LEU A 53 -13.10 -1.82 16.63
N GLU A 54 -14.18 -2.59 16.60
CA GLU A 54 -14.81 -3.08 17.83
C GLU A 54 -13.92 -4.06 18.59
N GLY A 55 -13.74 -3.81 19.87
CA GLY A 55 -13.01 -4.72 20.76
C GLY A 55 -11.50 -4.68 20.64
N ILE A 56 -10.93 -3.84 19.77
CA ILE A 56 -9.49 -3.60 19.68
C ILE A 56 -9.03 -2.64 20.78
N VAL A 57 -7.82 -2.81 21.26
CA VAL A 57 -7.18 -1.90 22.20
C VAL A 57 -6.31 -0.93 21.40
N ASN A 58 -6.59 0.38 21.51
CA ASN A 58 -5.72 1.40 20.94
C ASN A 58 -4.60 1.71 21.93
N ASP A 59 -3.45 1.10 21.71
CA ASP A 59 -2.24 1.18 22.54
C ASP A 59 -1.15 2.09 21.94
N LEU A 60 -1.45 2.80 20.84
CA LEU A 60 -0.45 3.57 20.09
C LEU A 60 0.06 4.82 20.80
N GLY A 61 -0.64 5.28 21.85
CA GLY A 61 -0.24 6.47 22.62
C GLY A 61 -0.22 7.77 21.81
N SER A 62 0.58 8.72 22.25
CA SER A 62 0.68 10.05 21.63
C SER A 62 1.63 10.11 20.44
N ASN A 63 2.53 9.13 20.27
CA ASN A 63 3.49 9.07 19.17
C ASN A 63 3.51 7.69 18.51
N PRO A 64 2.50 7.38 17.68
CA PRO A 64 2.39 6.09 17.02
C PRO A 64 3.62 5.72 16.16
N ILE A 65 4.23 6.71 15.52
CA ILE A 65 5.37 6.49 14.61
C ILE A 65 6.57 5.96 15.39
N LEU A 66 6.89 6.61 16.53
CA LEU A 66 8.03 6.19 17.34
C LEU A 66 7.79 4.79 17.92
N LEU A 67 6.61 4.55 18.50
CA LEU A 67 6.26 3.27 19.09
C LEU A 67 6.37 2.14 18.06
N ILE A 68 5.78 2.29 16.88
CA ILE A 68 5.81 1.23 15.86
C ILE A 68 7.22 1.01 15.32
N LYS A 69 8.02 2.06 15.14
CA LYS A 69 9.44 1.89 14.76
C LYS A 69 10.23 1.11 15.82
N GLU A 70 9.99 1.39 17.08
CA GLU A 70 10.65 0.69 18.19
C GLU A 70 10.23 -0.79 18.23
N LEU A 71 8.93 -1.08 18.20
CA LEU A 71 8.38 -2.44 18.26
C LEU A 71 8.77 -3.30 17.06
N THR A 72 8.81 -2.73 15.86
CA THR A 72 9.17 -3.45 14.62
C THR A 72 10.67 -3.51 14.36
N GLY A 73 11.46 -2.65 15.00
CA GLY A 73 12.88 -2.46 14.66
C GLY A 73 13.09 -1.93 13.23
N SER A 74 12.07 -1.29 12.66
CA SER A 74 12.08 -0.83 11.27
C SER A 74 13.18 0.18 10.99
N LYS A 75 13.96 -0.09 9.94
CA LYS A 75 15.05 0.78 9.44
C LYS A 75 14.58 1.73 8.33
N TYR A 76 13.31 1.65 7.91
CA TYR A 76 12.74 2.53 6.90
C TYR A 76 12.64 3.98 7.40
N SER A 77 12.80 4.92 6.49
CA SER A 77 12.71 6.36 6.82
C SER A 77 11.31 6.75 7.30
N THR A 78 10.29 6.09 6.77
CA THR A 78 8.87 6.31 7.08
C THR A 78 8.15 5.00 7.40
N LEU A 79 6.98 5.09 8.04
CA LEU A 79 6.05 3.97 8.19
C LEU A 79 5.09 3.83 7.00
N GLU A 80 5.15 4.73 6.01
CA GLU A 80 4.30 4.65 4.83
C GLU A 80 4.68 3.45 3.97
N GLY A 81 3.69 2.65 3.56
CA GLY A 81 3.85 1.53 2.64
C GLY A 81 4.52 0.27 3.19
N ILE A 82 4.94 0.25 4.47
CA ILE A 82 5.71 -0.88 5.05
C ILE A 82 4.82 -1.99 5.64
N PHE A 83 3.51 -1.84 5.61
CA PHE A 83 2.54 -2.83 6.10
C PHE A 83 1.86 -3.54 4.95
N SER A 84 1.73 -4.86 5.04
CA SER A 84 1.05 -5.66 4.01
C SER A 84 -0.42 -5.25 3.88
N ALA A 85 -0.85 -4.95 2.66
CA ALA A 85 -2.24 -4.71 2.33
C ALA A 85 -2.97 -6.06 2.17
N ASP A 86 -3.42 -6.62 3.28
CA ASP A 86 -4.06 -7.94 3.36
C ASP A 86 -5.16 -7.96 4.43
N THR A 87 -5.81 -9.09 4.61
CA THR A 87 -6.82 -9.31 5.65
C THR A 87 -6.17 -9.92 6.89
N PHE A 88 -6.30 -9.23 8.02
CA PHE A 88 -5.79 -9.67 9.31
C PHE A 88 -6.92 -10.05 10.24
N PHE A 89 -6.73 -11.16 10.98
CA PHE A 89 -7.67 -11.59 12.00
C PHE A 89 -7.24 -11.09 13.38
N TYR A 90 -8.20 -10.71 14.20
CA TYR A 90 -8.00 -10.26 15.58
C TYR A 90 -9.14 -10.74 16.48
N LYS A 91 -8.89 -10.81 17.76
CA LYS A 91 -9.89 -11.09 18.79
C LYS A 91 -10.06 -9.89 19.71
N LYS A 92 -11.13 -9.86 20.47
CA LYS A 92 -11.36 -8.84 21.49
C LYS A 92 -10.20 -8.81 22.49
N GLY A 93 -9.65 -7.61 22.70
CA GLY A 93 -8.50 -7.37 23.57
C GLY A 93 -7.14 -7.39 22.86
N ASP A 94 -7.07 -7.78 21.58
CA ASP A 94 -5.85 -7.59 20.78
C ASP A 94 -5.60 -6.09 20.58
N SER A 95 -4.33 -5.70 20.42
CA SER A 95 -3.94 -4.29 20.25
C SER A 95 -3.76 -3.90 18.78
N ILE A 96 -3.81 -2.60 18.51
CA ILE A 96 -3.48 -2.07 17.18
C ILE A 96 -2.00 -2.33 16.87
N SER A 97 -1.11 -2.18 17.84
CA SER A 97 0.32 -2.45 17.65
C SER A 97 0.58 -3.90 17.22
N ASP A 98 -0.10 -4.90 17.82
CA ASP A 98 0.02 -6.30 17.43
C ASP A 98 -0.41 -6.55 15.98
N LEU A 99 -1.49 -5.90 15.53
CA LEU A 99 -1.93 -5.96 14.14
C LEU A 99 -0.88 -5.38 13.18
N LEU A 100 -0.32 -4.23 13.52
CA LEU A 100 0.69 -3.56 12.71
C LEU A 100 2.00 -4.36 12.67
N ILE A 101 2.44 -4.94 13.79
CA ILE A 101 3.63 -5.80 13.82
C ILE A 101 3.46 -7.00 12.88
N ARG A 102 2.34 -7.70 12.95
CA ARG A 102 2.06 -8.84 12.06
C ARG A 102 2.04 -8.44 10.58
N ALA A 103 1.42 -7.30 10.26
CA ALA A 103 1.38 -6.77 8.90
C ALA A 103 2.79 -6.35 8.40
N TYR A 104 3.62 -5.80 9.27
CA TYR A 104 5.01 -5.46 8.98
C TYR A 104 5.85 -6.72 8.74
N GLU A 105 5.78 -7.71 9.62
CA GLU A 105 6.53 -8.96 9.50
C GLU A 105 6.17 -9.72 8.22
N GLN A 106 4.89 -9.76 7.87
CA GLN A 106 4.43 -10.35 6.61
C GLN A 106 5.03 -9.61 5.42
N GLN A 107 4.94 -8.27 5.39
CA GLN A 107 5.50 -7.45 4.31
C GLN A 107 7.01 -7.63 4.17
N GLU A 108 7.76 -7.60 5.29
CA GLU A 108 9.21 -7.79 5.30
C GLU A 108 9.62 -9.15 4.73
N LYS A 109 8.92 -10.22 5.13
CA LYS A 109 9.18 -11.56 4.62
C LYS A 109 9.02 -11.63 3.10
N GLU A 110 7.93 -11.07 2.58
CA GLU A 110 7.62 -11.06 1.14
C GLU A 110 8.60 -10.17 0.36
N LEU A 111 8.88 -8.96 0.86
CA LEU A 111 9.83 -8.03 0.26
C LEU A 111 11.24 -8.62 0.15
N ASN A 112 11.73 -9.26 1.21
CA ASN A 112 13.06 -9.86 1.20
C ASN A 112 13.20 -10.97 0.16
N VAL A 113 12.17 -11.79 -0.02
CA VAL A 113 12.15 -12.84 -1.06
C VAL A 113 12.12 -12.21 -2.45
N LEU A 114 11.24 -11.25 -2.69
CA LEU A 114 11.10 -10.60 -4.00
C LEU A 114 12.32 -9.78 -4.37
N TRP A 115 12.93 -9.09 -3.40
CA TRP A 115 14.16 -8.30 -3.61
C TRP A 115 15.34 -9.18 -4.06
N LYS A 116 15.49 -10.37 -3.47
CA LYS A 116 16.53 -11.33 -3.88
C LYS A 116 16.33 -11.82 -5.32
N ASN A 117 15.08 -11.97 -5.74
CA ASN A 117 14.69 -12.48 -7.06
C ASN A 117 14.33 -11.38 -8.06
N ARG A 118 14.71 -10.11 -7.78
CA ARG A 118 14.39 -8.99 -8.65
C ARG A 118 15.11 -9.07 -10.00
N MET A 119 14.54 -8.43 -11.00
CA MET A 119 15.21 -8.23 -12.29
C MET A 119 16.53 -7.46 -12.07
N LEU A 120 17.57 -7.83 -12.78
CA LEU A 120 18.85 -7.12 -12.76
C LEU A 120 18.76 -5.80 -13.53
N GLY A 121 19.56 -4.82 -13.13
CA GLY A 121 19.61 -3.52 -13.82
C GLY A 121 18.49 -2.55 -13.46
N LEU A 122 17.69 -2.85 -12.44
CA LEU A 122 16.70 -1.89 -11.94
C LEU A 122 17.39 -0.67 -11.30
N PRO A 123 16.80 0.55 -11.45
CA PRO A 123 17.42 1.79 -10.96
C PRO A 123 17.31 1.99 -9.44
N TYR A 124 16.88 0.99 -8.70
CA TYR A 124 16.72 1.04 -7.25
C TYR A 124 18.02 0.70 -6.52
N LYS A 125 18.36 1.48 -5.50
CA LYS A 125 19.52 1.27 -4.62
C LYS A 125 19.16 0.52 -3.33
N SER A 126 17.88 0.45 -2.98
CA SER A 126 17.38 -0.18 -1.75
C SER A 126 15.97 -0.74 -1.92
N ILE A 127 15.58 -1.62 -0.99
CA ILE A 127 14.22 -2.13 -0.90
C ILE A 127 13.22 -0.98 -0.73
N GLU A 128 13.55 0.04 0.07
CA GLU A 128 12.68 1.20 0.29
C GLU A 128 12.39 1.97 -1.01
N GLN A 129 13.37 2.09 -1.92
CA GLN A 129 13.14 2.70 -3.23
C GLN A 129 12.22 1.85 -4.11
N ALA A 130 12.36 0.53 -4.06
CA ALA A 130 11.44 -0.37 -4.77
C ALA A 130 10.02 -0.28 -4.21
N LEU A 131 9.89 -0.20 -2.88
CA LEU A 131 8.61 -0.01 -2.20
C LEU A 131 7.98 1.35 -2.53
N THR A 132 8.80 2.40 -2.63
CA THR A 132 8.37 3.74 -3.08
C THR A 132 7.78 3.66 -4.49
N MET A 133 8.46 3.01 -5.42
CA MET A 133 7.92 2.80 -6.77
C MET A 133 6.65 1.95 -6.75
N ALA A 134 6.61 0.87 -5.97
CA ALA A 134 5.42 0.03 -5.85
C ALA A 134 4.19 0.82 -5.37
N SER A 135 4.37 1.78 -4.44
CA SER A 135 3.28 2.63 -3.96
C SER A 135 2.75 3.61 -5.01
N ILE A 136 3.60 4.07 -5.90
CA ILE A 136 3.18 4.89 -7.05
C ILE A 136 2.40 4.03 -8.05
N ILE A 137 2.93 2.85 -8.41
CA ILE A 137 2.27 1.89 -9.31
C ILE A 137 0.90 1.47 -8.75
N GLU A 138 0.78 1.25 -7.43
CA GLU A 138 -0.48 0.89 -6.78
C GLU A 138 -1.59 1.90 -7.06
N LYS A 139 -1.24 3.17 -7.09
CA LYS A 139 -2.18 4.29 -7.27
C LYS A 139 -2.48 4.62 -8.75
N GLU A 140 -1.68 4.14 -9.69
CA GLU A 140 -1.83 4.47 -11.11
C GLU A 140 -2.83 3.58 -11.84
N GLY A 141 -2.91 2.27 -11.53
CA GLY A 141 -3.89 1.43 -12.19
C GLY A 141 -3.60 -0.08 -12.20
N ILE A 142 -4.39 -0.80 -13.00
CA ILE A 142 -4.39 -2.28 -13.01
C ILE A 142 -3.26 -2.90 -13.85
N GLU A 143 -2.76 -2.21 -14.86
CA GLU A 143 -1.69 -2.71 -15.76
C GLU A 143 -0.30 -2.53 -15.13
N LYS A 144 -0.15 -2.95 -13.87
CA LYS A 144 0.95 -2.64 -12.97
C LYS A 144 2.34 -2.88 -13.58
N LYS A 145 2.57 -4.01 -14.27
CA LYS A 145 3.87 -4.33 -14.88
C LYS A 145 4.25 -3.41 -16.03
N ARG A 146 3.27 -3.01 -16.85
CA ARG A 146 3.48 -2.08 -17.97
C ARG A 146 3.74 -0.67 -17.47
N ILE A 147 2.95 -0.21 -16.49
CA ILE A 147 3.14 1.07 -15.81
C ILE A 147 4.52 1.12 -15.17
N ALA A 148 4.93 0.05 -14.47
CA ALA A 148 6.27 -0.09 -13.90
C ALA A 148 7.36 0.08 -14.99
N GLY A 149 7.20 -0.57 -16.14
CA GLY A 149 8.13 -0.45 -17.28
C GLY A 149 8.31 1.00 -17.73
N VAL A 150 7.22 1.76 -17.85
CA VAL A 150 7.29 3.20 -18.18
C VAL A 150 8.08 3.98 -17.15
N PHE A 151 7.80 3.78 -15.85
CA PHE A 151 8.51 4.50 -14.80
C PHE A 151 9.99 4.13 -14.71
N ILE A 152 10.35 2.86 -14.94
CA ILE A 152 11.75 2.42 -15.03
C ILE A 152 12.47 3.12 -16.20
N ASN A 153 11.84 3.18 -17.37
CA ASN A 153 12.41 3.88 -18.53
C ASN A 153 12.63 5.38 -18.22
N ARG A 154 11.68 6.04 -17.57
CA ARG A 154 11.80 7.43 -17.13
C ARG A 154 12.94 7.62 -16.13
N LEU A 155 13.08 6.75 -15.13
CA LEU A 155 14.17 6.81 -14.16
C LEU A 155 15.54 6.66 -14.83
N ASN A 156 15.69 5.67 -15.73
CA ASN A 156 16.93 5.38 -16.44
C ASN A 156 17.35 6.55 -17.33
N THR A 157 16.42 7.29 -17.90
CA THR A 157 16.67 8.48 -18.74
C THR A 157 16.64 9.80 -17.97
N LYS A 158 16.51 9.76 -16.64
CA LYS A 158 16.42 10.95 -15.76
C LYS A 158 15.23 11.86 -16.08
N MET A 159 14.18 11.30 -16.69
CA MET A 159 12.89 11.98 -16.82
C MET A 159 12.19 12.09 -15.48
N ARG A 160 11.32 13.10 -15.33
CA ARG A 160 10.41 13.19 -14.17
C ARG A 160 9.35 12.10 -14.26
N LEU A 161 8.92 11.53 -13.12
CA LEU A 161 7.88 10.50 -13.11
C LEU A 161 6.50 11.09 -13.46
N GLN A 162 6.20 12.33 -13.05
CA GLN A 162 4.96 13.04 -13.36
C GLN A 162 3.70 12.19 -13.05
N SER A 163 3.66 11.66 -11.84
CA SER A 163 2.59 10.83 -11.33
C SER A 163 1.65 11.68 -10.46
N ASP A 164 0.39 11.77 -10.86
CA ASP A 164 -0.65 12.54 -10.15
C ASP A 164 -0.83 12.10 -8.69
N PRO A 165 -0.84 10.80 -8.35
CA PRO A 165 -0.89 10.35 -6.96
C PRO A 165 0.17 10.95 -6.03
N THR A 166 1.36 11.25 -6.55
CA THR A 166 2.43 11.88 -5.77
C THR A 166 2.14 13.35 -5.45
N VAL A 167 1.41 14.04 -6.34
CA VAL A 167 0.91 15.40 -6.11
C VAL A 167 -0.17 15.36 -5.04
N ILE A 168 -1.14 14.46 -5.16
CA ILE A 168 -2.21 14.27 -4.18
C ILE A 168 -1.63 14.01 -2.79
N TYR A 169 -0.66 13.10 -2.69
CA TYR A 169 0.04 12.81 -1.44
C TYR A 169 0.75 14.05 -0.89
N SER A 170 1.40 14.84 -1.74
CA SER A 170 2.10 16.06 -1.33
C SER A 170 1.18 17.16 -0.81
N LEU A 171 -0.06 17.22 -1.28
CA LEU A 171 -1.09 18.15 -0.82
C LEU A 171 -1.73 17.69 0.50
N GLY A 172 -1.76 16.37 0.75
CA GLY A 172 -2.37 15.80 1.95
C GLY A 172 -3.80 16.29 2.16
N ASN A 173 -4.10 16.83 3.34
CA ASN A 173 -5.42 17.33 3.68
C ASN A 173 -5.87 18.57 2.87
N ASN A 174 -4.99 19.21 2.12
CA ASN A 174 -5.32 20.36 1.26
C ASN A 174 -5.84 19.92 -0.12
N PHE A 175 -5.82 18.63 -0.43
CA PHE A 175 -6.38 18.12 -1.68
C PHE A 175 -7.91 18.16 -1.64
N ASP A 176 -8.51 18.92 -2.56
CA ASP A 176 -9.97 19.14 -2.63
C ASP A 176 -10.71 18.19 -3.60
N GLY A 177 -10.00 17.16 -4.12
CA GLY A 177 -10.57 16.16 -5.03
C GLY A 177 -10.26 16.41 -6.51
N ASN A 178 -9.64 17.55 -6.86
CA ASN A 178 -9.25 17.86 -8.24
C ASN A 178 -7.85 18.48 -8.29
N ILE A 179 -6.97 17.95 -9.14
CA ILE A 179 -5.61 18.49 -9.34
C ILE A 179 -5.68 19.71 -10.24
N LYS A 180 -5.19 20.84 -9.74
CA LYS A 180 -5.11 22.11 -10.47
C LYS A 180 -3.70 22.33 -11.03
N LYS A 181 -3.59 23.18 -12.03
CA LYS A 181 -2.28 23.54 -12.63
C LYS A 181 -1.26 24.03 -11.59
N ASN A 182 -1.70 24.74 -10.56
CA ASN A 182 -0.84 25.24 -9.49
C ASN A 182 -0.32 24.08 -8.62
N ASP A 183 -1.11 23.02 -8.42
CA ASP A 183 -0.71 21.85 -7.63
C ASP A 183 0.42 21.08 -8.31
N LEU A 184 0.39 20.99 -9.65
CA LEU A 184 1.48 20.39 -10.43
C LEU A 184 2.81 21.17 -10.27
N ALA A 185 2.74 22.47 -9.99
CA ALA A 185 3.91 23.32 -9.76
C ALA A 185 4.31 23.45 -8.27
N PHE A 186 3.54 22.85 -7.35
CA PHE A 186 3.78 22.92 -5.91
C PHE A 186 5.13 22.30 -5.56
N LYS A 187 6.01 23.10 -4.96
CA LYS A 187 7.36 22.66 -4.56
C LYS A 187 7.29 21.79 -3.31
N HIS A 188 7.31 20.48 -3.50
CA HIS A 188 7.30 19.51 -2.42
C HIS A 188 8.18 18.30 -2.78
N PRO A 189 8.91 17.67 -1.82
CA PRO A 189 9.77 16.51 -2.10
C PRO A 189 9.05 15.31 -2.72
N TYR A 190 7.75 15.17 -2.49
CA TYR A 190 6.94 14.10 -3.07
C TYR A 190 6.33 14.46 -4.44
N ASN A 191 6.33 15.73 -4.87
CA ASN A 191 5.76 16.11 -6.16
C ASN A 191 6.68 15.74 -7.32
N THR A 192 6.39 14.63 -8.01
CA THR A 192 7.20 14.11 -9.12
C THR A 192 7.05 14.92 -10.43
N TYR A 193 6.23 15.96 -10.46
CA TYR A 193 6.22 16.96 -11.54
C TYR A 193 7.35 17.98 -11.39
N VAL A 194 7.85 18.20 -10.17
CA VAL A 194 8.92 19.19 -9.93
C VAL A 194 10.26 18.57 -9.60
N ILE A 195 10.28 17.38 -8.99
CA ILE A 195 11.52 16.65 -8.69
C ILE A 195 11.91 15.70 -9.83
N LYS A 196 13.19 15.29 -9.86
CA LYS A 196 13.70 14.19 -10.68
C LYS A 196 13.93 12.96 -9.82
N GLY A 197 13.61 11.78 -10.34
CA GLY A 197 13.76 10.52 -9.62
C GLY A 197 12.57 10.19 -8.73
N LEU A 198 12.81 9.29 -7.76
CA LEU A 198 11.82 8.87 -6.78
C LEU A 198 11.61 9.93 -5.70
N PRO A 199 10.40 10.03 -5.13
CA PRO A 199 10.17 10.77 -3.90
C PRO A 199 10.90 10.12 -2.71
N PRO A 200 10.96 10.80 -1.53
CA PRO A 200 11.73 10.32 -0.37
C PRO A 200 11.27 8.97 0.20
N GLY A 201 10.01 8.59 -0.01
CA GLY A 201 9.43 7.35 0.49
C GLY A 201 8.12 6.99 -0.21
N PRO A 202 7.50 5.86 0.19
CA PRO A 202 6.20 5.44 -0.33
C PRO A 202 5.08 6.47 -0.07
N ILE A 203 3.98 6.36 -0.81
CA ILE A 203 2.81 7.25 -0.72
C ILE A 203 1.53 6.52 -0.31
N SER A 204 1.58 5.20 -0.15
CA SER A 204 0.43 4.38 0.26
C SER A 204 0.85 2.97 0.65
N LEU A 205 -0.06 2.21 1.28
CA LEU A 205 0.03 0.77 1.38
C LEU A 205 -0.04 0.12 0.00
N VAL A 206 0.65 -1.00 -0.15
CA VAL A 206 0.84 -1.68 -1.44
C VAL A 206 0.42 -3.13 -1.39
N THR A 207 -0.10 -3.63 -2.50
CA THR A 207 -0.29 -5.07 -2.70
C THR A 207 1.02 -5.75 -3.10
N LEU A 208 1.09 -7.06 -2.88
CA LEU A 208 2.18 -7.90 -3.35
C LEU A 208 2.38 -7.79 -4.88
N ASP A 209 1.31 -7.59 -5.63
CA ASP A 209 1.37 -7.46 -7.09
C ASP A 209 2.03 -6.15 -7.55
N SER A 210 1.84 -5.05 -6.81
CA SER A 210 2.56 -3.79 -7.08
C SER A 210 4.05 -3.92 -6.77
N ILE A 211 4.41 -4.64 -5.70
CA ILE A 211 5.81 -4.94 -5.37
C ILE A 211 6.45 -5.81 -6.47
N LYS A 212 5.75 -6.87 -6.90
CA LYS A 212 6.22 -7.70 -8.01
C LYS A 212 6.38 -6.90 -9.31
N ALA A 213 5.44 -6.01 -9.60
CA ALA A 213 5.52 -5.15 -10.79
C ALA A 213 6.72 -4.21 -10.74
N ALA A 214 7.00 -3.59 -9.59
CA ALA A 214 8.18 -2.75 -9.40
C ALA A 214 9.50 -3.52 -9.56
N LEU A 215 9.54 -4.78 -9.08
CA LEU A 215 10.76 -5.60 -9.09
C LEU A 215 10.92 -6.48 -10.33
N GLN A 216 9.85 -6.70 -11.09
CA GLN A 216 9.81 -7.48 -12.33
C GLN A 216 8.90 -6.77 -13.36
N PRO A 217 9.27 -5.54 -13.79
CA PRO A 217 8.50 -4.77 -14.75
C PRO A 217 8.46 -5.44 -16.12
N GLU A 218 7.46 -5.10 -16.92
CA GLU A 218 7.45 -5.44 -18.35
C GLU A 218 8.48 -4.57 -19.09
N LEU A 219 9.37 -5.20 -19.83
CA LEU A 219 10.34 -4.48 -20.65
C LEU A 219 9.66 -3.93 -21.90
N SER A 220 9.78 -2.64 -22.10
CA SER A 220 9.20 -1.93 -23.25
C SER A 220 10.02 -0.69 -23.60
N ASN A 221 9.67 -0.06 -24.70
CA ASN A 221 10.20 1.26 -25.10
C ASN A 221 9.23 2.41 -24.77
N TYR A 222 8.20 2.17 -23.94
CA TYR A 222 7.21 3.18 -23.60
C TYR A 222 7.71 4.16 -22.55
N PHE A 223 7.39 5.44 -22.73
CA PHE A 223 7.68 6.54 -21.82
C PHE A 223 6.41 7.24 -21.33
N TYR A 224 5.26 6.94 -21.93
CA TYR A 224 3.99 7.59 -21.65
C TYR A 224 2.86 6.58 -21.57
N PHE A 225 1.87 6.89 -20.77
CA PHE A 225 0.58 6.21 -20.78
C PHE A 225 -0.54 7.21 -20.50
N VAL A 226 -1.74 6.93 -20.97
CA VAL A 226 -2.95 7.70 -20.72
C VAL A 226 -4.13 6.74 -20.56
N SER A 227 -5.02 7.03 -19.62
CA SER A 227 -6.23 6.22 -19.40
C SER A 227 -7.15 6.28 -20.62
N ARG A 228 -7.67 5.11 -21.00
CA ARG A 228 -8.72 4.98 -22.04
C ARG A 228 -10.12 5.22 -21.49
N GLY A 229 -10.26 5.26 -20.14
CA GLY A 229 -11.55 5.43 -19.45
C GLY A 229 -12.32 4.14 -19.20
N ASP A 230 -11.77 2.99 -19.57
CA ASP A 230 -12.30 1.65 -19.33
C ASP A 230 -11.48 0.85 -18.30
N GLY A 231 -10.57 1.54 -17.57
CA GLY A 231 -9.63 0.94 -16.62
C GLY A 231 -8.31 0.51 -17.26
N THR A 232 -8.19 0.55 -18.60
CA THR A 232 -6.93 0.27 -19.32
C THR A 232 -6.23 1.55 -19.76
N HIS A 233 -4.99 1.40 -20.26
CA HIS A 233 -4.17 2.52 -20.72
C HIS A 233 -3.73 2.35 -22.17
N GLN A 234 -3.57 3.48 -22.87
CA GLN A 234 -2.79 3.55 -24.07
C GLN A 234 -1.35 3.91 -23.71
N PHE A 235 -0.41 3.05 -24.10
CA PHE A 235 1.03 3.25 -23.91
C PHE A 235 1.66 3.80 -25.18
N SER A 236 2.62 4.71 -25.05
CA SER A 236 3.28 5.41 -26.15
C SER A 236 4.77 5.55 -25.91
N ALA A 237 5.57 5.42 -26.97
CA ALA A 237 7.01 5.59 -26.92
C ALA A 237 7.41 7.08 -27.03
N THR A 238 6.66 7.86 -27.79
CA THR A 238 6.95 9.28 -28.07
C THR A 238 5.89 10.20 -27.47
N LEU A 239 6.28 11.46 -27.25
CA LEU A 239 5.35 12.51 -26.80
C LEU A 239 4.27 12.79 -27.84
N GLU A 240 4.59 12.66 -29.11
CA GLU A 240 3.65 12.89 -30.21
C GLU A 240 2.52 11.84 -30.17
N GLU A 241 2.87 10.55 -30.09
CA GLU A 241 1.90 9.46 -29.94
C GLU A 241 1.05 9.65 -28.67
N HIS A 242 1.66 10.04 -27.55
CA HIS A 242 0.95 10.32 -26.32
C HIS A 242 -0.07 11.45 -26.48
N ASN A 243 0.32 12.56 -27.10
CA ASN A 243 -0.57 13.70 -27.34
C ASN A 243 -1.75 13.32 -28.26
N GLN A 244 -1.53 12.45 -29.24
CA GLN A 244 -2.61 11.89 -30.07
C GLN A 244 -3.57 11.06 -29.23
N ALA A 245 -3.05 10.17 -28.37
CA ALA A 245 -3.85 9.36 -27.46
C ALA A 245 -4.65 10.20 -26.45
N VAL A 246 -4.05 11.25 -25.88
CA VAL A 246 -4.75 12.20 -24.98
C VAL A 246 -5.93 12.88 -25.71
N ARG A 247 -5.74 13.34 -26.95
CA ARG A 247 -6.85 13.90 -27.73
C ARG A 247 -7.96 12.88 -27.93
N GLN A 248 -7.61 11.64 -28.29
CA GLN A 248 -8.57 10.58 -28.57
C GLN A 248 -9.37 10.17 -27.32
N TYR A 249 -8.72 10.00 -26.17
CA TYR A 249 -9.33 9.36 -25.00
C TYR A 249 -9.80 10.34 -23.92
N GLN A 250 -9.27 11.57 -23.89
CA GLN A 250 -9.61 12.55 -22.83
C GLN A 250 -10.30 13.81 -23.33
N LEU A 251 -10.01 14.28 -24.55
CA LEU A 251 -10.52 15.58 -25.05
C LEU A 251 -11.69 15.47 -26.04
N LEU A 252 -11.92 14.30 -26.63
CA LEU A 252 -13.01 14.06 -27.58
C LEU A 252 -14.21 13.32 -26.96
N LYS A 253 -14.36 13.40 -25.64
CA LYS A 253 -15.52 12.88 -24.90
C LYS A 253 -16.56 13.96 -24.66
#